data_d9e48eeb5a494911db6637a34f2dcb29
#
_entry.id   d9e48eeb5a494911db6637a34f2dcb29
#
_cell.length_a   1.000
_cell.length_b   1.000
_cell.length_c   1.000
_cell.angle_alpha   90.00
_cell.angle_beta   90.00
_cell.angle_gamma   90.00
#
_symmetry.space_group_name_H-M   'P 1'
#
loop_
_entity.id
_entity.type
_entity.pdbx_description
1 polymer ?
#
loop_
_entity_poly.entity_id
_entity_poly.type
_entity_poly.pdbx_seq_one_letter_code
_entity_poly.pdbx_strand_id
1 'polypeptide(L)'
;MAQRIKLIGSAIGNCGRLNGCESAPYQISNSLANSEGILIDADVVAYTGGSHDVLAQREFFIKVAHRAERAMTKNVFPIFIGGDHSCAIGSWSGVAYNLQKKNQELALIWIDAHMDSHRPETSETGNLHGMPISHLLGYGHKELTSILSALPKLKPENLVFFGIRSFEKPEEDFLQSLGVKIYYQDMLSDENFEALFLEEYNRLALQTNGNVGISLDLDGLDPKHIAAVGTPVANGIDSRIFLETMNKLDTKHLIGFEIGEYNPSLDKDHRSMHYMLELLKALIAKVRYAD
;
A
#
# COMPACT_ATOMS: atom_id res chain seq x y z
N MET A 1 -10.36 -8.30 -23.35
CA MET A 1 -11.51 -8.57 -22.41
C MET A 1 -11.31 -7.65 -21.21
N ALA A 2 -12.36 -6.98 -20.76
CA ALA A 2 -12.27 -6.09 -19.59
C ALA A 2 -11.72 -6.84 -18.35
N GLN A 3 -10.81 -6.22 -17.63
CA GLN A 3 -10.27 -6.79 -16.38
C GLN A 3 -11.34 -6.81 -15.29
N ARG A 4 -11.39 -7.89 -14.53
CA ARG A 4 -12.22 -7.99 -13.32
C ARG A 4 -11.47 -7.39 -12.14
N ILE A 5 -12.18 -6.66 -11.30
CA ILE A 5 -11.60 -6.09 -10.09
C ILE A 5 -11.81 -7.07 -8.94
N LYS A 6 -10.72 -7.47 -8.29
CA LYS A 6 -10.74 -8.22 -7.03
C LYS A 6 -10.32 -7.30 -5.90
N LEU A 7 -11.24 -6.97 -5.01
CA LEU A 7 -10.93 -6.22 -3.82
C LEU A 7 -10.60 -7.19 -2.68
N ILE A 8 -9.43 -7.03 -2.07
CA ILE A 8 -8.98 -7.82 -0.92
C ILE A 8 -8.85 -6.87 0.25
N GLY A 9 -9.71 -7.05 1.25
CA GLY A 9 -9.71 -6.25 2.47
C GLY A 9 -8.90 -6.90 3.58
N SER A 10 -8.07 -6.12 4.27
CA SER A 10 -7.28 -6.51 5.44
C SER A 10 -7.77 -5.72 6.64
N ALA A 11 -8.79 -6.25 7.34
CA ALA A 11 -9.41 -5.57 8.49
C ALA A 11 -8.56 -5.79 9.77
N ILE A 12 -7.39 -5.14 9.78
CA ILE A 12 -6.45 -5.01 10.90
C ILE A 12 -6.29 -3.52 11.20
N GLY A 13 -6.30 -3.10 12.46
CA GLY A 13 -6.25 -1.68 12.82
C GLY A 13 -5.70 -1.43 14.23
N ASN A 14 -5.27 -2.51 14.90
CA ASN A 14 -4.71 -2.43 16.25
C ASN A 14 -3.19 -2.58 16.28
N CYS A 15 -2.54 -2.62 15.13
CA CYS A 15 -1.09 -2.63 15.00
C CYS A 15 -0.51 -1.22 14.78
N GLY A 16 -1.37 -0.21 14.74
CA GLY A 16 -1.05 1.21 14.65
C GLY A 16 -1.27 1.96 15.96
N ARG A 17 -1.20 3.30 15.86
CA ARG A 17 -1.35 4.20 17.01
C ARG A 17 -2.80 4.32 17.50
N LEU A 18 -3.77 4.29 16.59
CA LEU A 18 -5.20 4.47 16.88
C LEU A 18 -6.01 3.33 16.24
N ASN A 19 -6.96 2.79 16.98
CA ASN A 19 -7.95 1.85 16.46
C ASN A 19 -8.97 2.57 15.55
N GLY A 20 -9.66 1.81 14.68
CA GLY A 20 -10.71 2.31 13.80
C GLY A 20 -10.49 2.02 12.32
N CYS A 21 -9.22 1.92 11.89
CA CYS A 21 -8.86 1.58 10.51
C CYS A 21 -9.39 0.22 10.07
N GLU A 22 -9.58 -0.74 10.98
CA GLU A 22 -10.09 -2.09 10.69
C GLU A 22 -11.48 -2.10 10.04
N SER A 23 -12.24 -1.00 10.18
CA SER A 23 -13.54 -0.85 9.54
C SER A 23 -13.48 -0.37 8.09
N ALA A 24 -12.35 0.20 7.66
CA ALA A 24 -12.16 0.76 6.32
C ALA A 24 -12.43 -0.24 5.18
N PRO A 25 -11.90 -1.48 5.20
CA PRO A 25 -12.13 -2.43 4.14
C PRO A 25 -13.62 -2.73 3.89
N TYR A 26 -14.41 -2.81 4.94
CA TYR A 26 -15.85 -3.06 4.85
C TYR A 26 -16.60 -1.84 4.27
N GLN A 27 -16.29 -0.63 4.76
CA GLN A 27 -16.97 0.58 4.31
C GLN A 27 -16.67 0.90 2.84
N ILE A 28 -15.40 0.79 2.43
CA ILE A 28 -15.00 1.03 1.04
C ILE A 28 -15.59 -0.02 0.12
N SER A 29 -15.54 -1.31 0.51
CA SER A 29 -16.13 -2.40 -0.28
C SER A 29 -17.62 -2.19 -0.52
N ASN A 30 -18.37 -1.84 0.54
CA ASN A 30 -19.80 -1.58 0.44
C ASN A 30 -20.12 -0.36 -0.43
N SER A 31 -19.34 0.72 -0.30
CA SER A 31 -19.53 1.94 -1.08
C SER A 31 -19.24 1.73 -2.57
N LEU A 32 -18.21 0.95 -2.90
CA LEU A 32 -17.90 0.59 -4.29
C LEU A 32 -18.93 -0.39 -4.89
N ALA A 33 -19.38 -1.38 -4.12
CA ALA A 33 -20.41 -2.33 -4.57
C ALA A 33 -21.75 -1.65 -4.89
N ASN A 34 -22.06 -0.55 -4.19
CA ASN A 34 -23.26 0.27 -4.43
C ASN A 34 -23.04 1.35 -5.53
N SER A 35 -21.85 1.43 -6.13
CA SER A 35 -21.58 2.38 -7.20
C SER A 35 -22.04 1.83 -8.55
N GLU A 36 -22.80 2.65 -9.30
CA GLU A 36 -23.34 2.25 -10.59
C GLU A 36 -22.23 1.88 -11.58
N GLY A 37 -22.42 0.79 -12.30
CA GLY A 37 -21.49 0.31 -13.33
C GLY A 37 -20.20 -0.34 -12.84
N ILE A 38 -20.01 -0.48 -11.52
CA ILE A 38 -18.82 -1.12 -10.94
C ILE A 38 -19.19 -2.51 -10.44
N LEU A 39 -18.56 -3.54 -11.03
CA LEU A 39 -18.62 -4.90 -10.53
C LEU A 39 -17.29 -5.23 -9.87
N ILE A 40 -17.32 -5.42 -8.56
CA ILE A 40 -16.19 -5.89 -7.77
C ILE A 40 -16.50 -7.22 -7.10
N ASP A 41 -15.48 -8.05 -6.99
CA ASP A 41 -15.49 -9.24 -6.14
C ASP A 41 -14.68 -8.90 -4.88
N ALA A 42 -15.37 -8.65 -3.78
CA ALA A 42 -14.76 -8.24 -2.51
C ALA A 42 -14.65 -9.41 -1.53
N ASP A 43 -13.49 -9.54 -0.89
CA ASP A 43 -13.20 -10.56 0.14
C ASP A 43 -12.40 -9.89 1.27
N VAL A 44 -13.01 -9.76 2.45
CA VAL A 44 -12.39 -9.09 3.61
C VAL A 44 -11.98 -10.13 4.64
N VAL A 45 -10.71 -10.05 5.06
CA VAL A 45 -10.15 -10.86 6.15
C VAL A 45 -10.14 -10.02 7.42
N ALA A 46 -10.79 -10.51 8.48
CA ALA A 46 -10.77 -9.85 9.79
C ALA A 46 -9.58 -10.35 10.63
N TYR A 47 -8.93 -9.43 11.33
CA TYR A 47 -7.95 -9.72 12.37
C TYR A 47 -8.62 -9.61 13.76
N THR A 48 -8.37 -10.58 14.61
CA THR A 48 -8.95 -10.63 15.97
C THR A 48 -7.89 -10.90 17.05
N GLY A 49 -6.61 -10.88 16.68
CA GLY A 49 -5.49 -11.10 17.59
C GLY A 49 -5.06 -9.84 18.34
N GLY A 50 -4.08 -9.99 19.22
CA GLY A 50 -3.46 -8.87 19.94
C GLY A 50 -2.51 -8.05 19.06
N SER A 51 -2.31 -6.78 19.40
CA SER A 51 -1.47 -5.84 18.65
C SER A 51 0.00 -6.28 18.51
N HIS A 52 0.50 -7.09 19.43
CA HIS A 52 1.88 -7.62 19.44
C HIS A 52 1.93 -9.14 19.36
N ASP A 53 0.83 -9.80 18.97
CA ASP A 53 0.79 -11.25 18.77
C ASP A 53 1.27 -11.61 17.36
N VAL A 54 2.60 -11.74 17.22
CA VAL A 54 3.27 -12.04 15.95
C VAL A 54 2.76 -13.33 15.30
N LEU A 55 2.37 -14.32 16.09
CA LEU A 55 1.85 -15.59 15.55
C LEU A 55 0.43 -15.42 14.99
N ALA A 56 -0.45 -14.73 15.71
CA ALA A 56 -1.78 -14.39 15.19
C ALA A 56 -1.70 -13.47 13.97
N GLN A 57 -0.80 -12.49 13.97
CA GLN A 57 -0.52 -11.62 12.82
C GLN A 57 -0.04 -12.45 11.62
N ARG A 58 0.88 -13.39 11.83
CA ARG A 58 1.33 -14.32 10.79
C ARG A 58 0.19 -15.11 10.16
N GLU A 59 -0.68 -15.70 10.96
CA GLU A 59 -1.84 -16.45 10.46
C GLU A 59 -2.79 -15.56 9.63
N PHE A 60 -3.01 -14.34 10.09
CA PHE A 60 -3.81 -13.35 9.38
C PHE A 60 -3.17 -12.98 8.04
N PHE A 61 -1.89 -12.58 8.03
CA PHE A 61 -1.19 -12.20 6.79
C PHE A 61 -1.04 -13.35 5.81
N ILE A 62 -0.92 -14.59 6.27
CA ILE A 62 -0.96 -15.77 5.38
C ILE A 62 -2.32 -15.86 4.65
N LYS A 63 -3.43 -15.61 5.35
CA LYS A 63 -4.76 -15.62 4.74
C LYS A 63 -4.91 -14.51 3.69
N VAL A 64 -4.40 -13.31 3.99
CA VAL A 64 -4.36 -12.19 3.03
C VAL A 64 -3.46 -12.52 1.84
N ALA A 65 -2.25 -13.00 2.09
CA ALA A 65 -1.27 -13.34 1.06
C ALA A 65 -1.78 -14.41 0.08
N HIS A 66 -2.48 -15.44 0.57
CA HIS A 66 -3.09 -16.43 -0.32
C HIS A 66 -4.21 -15.84 -1.20
N ARG A 67 -4.95 -14.85 -0.72
CA ARG A 67 -5.95 -14.14 -1.53
C ARG A 67 -5.27 -13.28 -2.59
N ALA A 68 -4.24 -12.54 -2.20
CA ALA A 68 -3.45 -11.74 -3.11
C ALA A 68 -2.79 -12.61 -4.20
N GLU A 69 -2.13 -13.70 -3.80
CA GLU A 69 -1.51 -14.66 -4.73
C GLU A 69 -2.50 -15.21 -5.75
N ARG A 70 -3.70 -15.60 -5.29
CA ARG A 70 -4.75 -16.14 -6.18
C ARG A 70 -5.36 -15.08 -7.09
N ALA A 71 -5.37 -13.81 -6.69
CA ALA A 71 -5.84 -12.71 -7.52
C ALA A 71 -4.88 -12.38 -8.67
N MET A 72 -3.59 -12.77 -8.57
CA MET A 72 -2.58 -12.54 -9.60
C MET A 72 -2.78 -13.46 -10.81
N THR A 73 -3.94 -13.38 -11.43
CA THR A 73 -4.31 -14.15 -12.64
C THR A 73 -4.57 -13.21 -13.79
N LYS A 74 -4.48 -13.74 -15.03
CA LYS A 74 -4.79 -12.96 -16.23
C LYS A 74 -6.22 -12.40 -16.15
N ASN A 75 -6.37 -11.13 -16.49
CA ASN A 75 -7.64 -10.40 -16.49
C ASN A 75 -8.26 -10.15 -15.10
N VAL A 76 -7.48 -10.22 -14.04
CA VAL A 76 -7.89 -9.76 -12.70
C VAL A 76 -6.92 -8.68 -12.24
N PHE A 77 -7.46 -7.56 -11.77
CA PHE A 77 -6.67 -6.50 -11.13
C PHE A 77 -6.99 -6.47 -9.64
N PRO A 78 -6.01 -6.76 -8.77
CA PRO A 78 -6.20 -6.69 -7.33
C PRO A 78 -6.13 -5.25 -6.83
N ILE A 79 -7.11 -4.89 -6.00
CA ILE A 79 -7.10 -3.68 -5.15
C ILE A 79 -7.07 -4.16 -3.70
N PHE A 80 -6.09 -3.67 -2.94
CA PHE A 80 -5.96 -3.97 -1.52
C PHE A 80 -6.46 -2.78 -0.71
N ILE A 81 -7.37 -3.04 0.22
CA ILE A 81 -7.81 -2.04 1.19
C ILE A 81 -7.40 -2.52 2.57
N GLY A 82 -6.42 -1.84 3.13
CA GLY A 82 -5.93 -2.09 4.46
C GLY A 82 -6.76 -1.41 5.55
N GLY A 83 -6.53 -1.85 6.78
CA GLY A 83 -6.75 -1.01 7.95
C GLY A 83 -5.48 -0.20 8.19
N ASP A 84 -4.67 -0.53 9.22
CA ASP A 84 -3.33 0.04 9.36
C ASP A 84 -2.35 -0.52 8.30
N HIS A 85 -1.23 0.18 8.06
CA HIS A 85 -0.32 -0.12 6.94
C HIS A 85 0.45 -1.44 7.11
N SER A 86 0.37 -2.12 8.28
CA SER A 86 0.90 -3.48 8.42
C SER A 86 0.24 -4.47 7.43
N CYS A 87 -0.94 -4.15 6.89
CA CYS A 87 -1.63 -4.93 5.87
C CYS A 87 -0.74 -5.28 4.67
N ALA A 88 0.16 -4.37 4.30
CA ALA A 88 1.10 -4.51 3.19
C ALA A 88 1.98 -5.77 3.31
N ILE A 89 2.27 -6.22 4.54
CA ILE A 89 3.01 -7.47 4.78
C ILE A 89 2.28 -8.65 4.13
N GLY A 90 0.96 -8.71 4.26
CA GLY A 90 0.15 -9.77 3.66
C GLY A 90 -0.05 -9.59 2.15
N SER A 91 -0.51 -8.43 1.76
CA SER A 91 -0.88 -8.08 0.37
C SER A 91 0.31 -8.29 -0.57
N TRP A 92 1.43 -7.62 -0.32
CA TRP A 92 2.59 -7.68 -1.20
C TRP A 92 3.40 -8.98 -1.05
N SER A 93 3.32 -9.69 0.09
CA SER A 93 3.89 -11.05 0.16
C SER A 93 3.19 -12.02 -0.79
N GLY A 94 1.88 -11.92 -0.94
CA GLY A 94 1.13 -12.77 -1.86
C GLY A 94 1.45 -12.46 -3.34
N VAL A 95 1.50 -11.17 -3.68
CA VAL A 95 1.91 -10.70 -5.02
C VAL A 95 3.32 -11.18 -5.35
N ALA A 96 4.29 -10.89 -4.46
CA ALA A 96 5.69 -11.28 -4.65
C ALA A 96 5.84 -12.79 -4.79
N TYR A 97 5.15 -13.59 -3.99
CA TYR A 97 5.18 -15.05 -4.11
C TYR A 97 4.70 -15.55 -5.46
N ASN A 98 3.61 -14.97 -6.01
CA ASN A 98 3.14 -15.32 -7.35
C ASN A 98 4.18 -14.99 -8.44
N LEU A 99 4.86 -13.84 -8.31
CA LEU A 99 5.93 -13.43 -9.23
C LEU A 99 7.16 -14.32 -9.10
N GLN A 100 7.60 -14.62 -7.87
CA GLN A 100 8.75 -15.50 -7.60
C GLN A 100 8.60 -16.89 -8.24
N LYS A 101 7.39 -17.46 -8.26
CA LYS A 101 7.11 -18.73 -8.97
C LYS A 101 7.36 -18.67 -10.48
N LYS A 102 7.43 -17.46 -11.04
CA LYS A 102 7.68 -17.18 -12.46
C LYS A 102 9.07 -16.62 -12.71
N ASN A 103 9.94 -16.60 -11.68
CA ASN A 103 11.25 -15.92 -11.68
C ASN A 103 11.13 -14.44 -12.06
N GLN A 104 10.11 -13.78 -11.57
CA GLN A 104 9.83 -12.35 -11.74
C GLN A 104 9.93 -11.64 -10.39
N GLU A 105 10.13 -10.33 -10.44
CA GLU A 105 10.32 -9.47 -9.28
C GLU A 105 9.19 -8.45 -9.16
N LEU A 106 8.87 -8.09 -7.93
CA LEU A 106 7.96 -7.00 -7.59
C LEU A 106 8.75 -5.70 -7.53
N ALA A 107 8.17 -4.61 -8.04
CA ALA A 107 8.55 -3.25 -7.68
C ALA A 107 7.40 -2.57 -6.94
N LEU A 108 7.73 -1.68 -5.98
CA LEU A 108 6.76 -0.90 -5.25
C LEU A 108 7.11 0.60 -5.29
N ILE A 109 6.08 1.40 -5.58
CA ILE A 109 6.04 2.81 -5.25
C ILE A 109 5.28 2.94 -3.93
N TRP A 110 5.94 3.52 -2.92
CA TRP A 110 5.40 3.71 -1.58
C TRP A 110 5.16 5.19 -1.34
N ILE A 111 3.90 5.57 -1.17
CA ILE A 111 3.48 6.95 -0.90
C ILE A 111 3.09 7.03 0.56
N ASP A 112 3.80 7.85 1.34
CA ASP A 112 3.67 7.87 2.78
C ASP A 112 4.31 9.14 3.38
N ALA A 113 3.85 9.56 4.55
CA ALA A 113 4.57 10.52 5.38
C ALA A 113 5.76 9.87 6.11
N HIS A 114 5.68 8.56 6.37
CA HIS A 114 6.58 7.78 7.19
C HIS A 114 7.42 6.80 6.35
N MET A 115 8.48 6.26 6.94
CA MET A 115 9.32 5.28 6.25
C MET A 115 8.86 3.84 6.43
N ASP A 116 8.05 3.56 7.44
CA ASP A 116 7.49 2.24 7.73
C ASP A 116 8.52 1.10 7.67
N SER A 117 9.74 1.43 8.08
CA SER A 117 10.93 0.59 7.92
C SER A 117 11.63 0.26 9.23
N HIS A 118 10.98 0.54 10.36
CA HIS A 118 11.46 0.04 11.63
C HIS A 118 11.63 -1.48 11.61
N ARG A 119 12.64 -1.92 12.32
CA ARG A 119 12.83 -3.33 12.65
C ARG A 119 12.41 -3.57 14.10
N PRO A 120 12.14 -4.82 14.50
CA PRO A 120 11.76 -5.12 15.89
C PRO A 120 12.71 -4.52 16.94
N GLU A 121 14.00 -4.47 16.62
CA GLU A 121 15.05 -3.94 17.51
C GLU A 121 15.17 -2.40 17.49
N THR A 122 14.55 -1.71 16.54
CA THR A 122 14.63 -0.24 16.43
C THR A 122 13.32 0.47 16.78
N SER A 123 12.21 -0.26 16.83
CA SER A 123 10.91 0.32 17.15
C SER A 123 10.75 0.46 18.65
N GLU A 124 10.47 1.67 19.13
CA GLU A 124 10.20 1.94 20.54
C GLU A 124 8.83 1.41 21.00
N THR A 125 7.85 1.40 20.10
CA THR A 125 6.47 0.99 20.41
C THR A 125 6.19 -0.47 20.12
N GLY A 126 6.95 -1.07 19.21
CA GLY A 126 6.66 -2.39 18.67
C GLY A 126 5.46 -2.42 17.73
N ASN A 127 4.92 -1.28 17.35
CA ASN A 127 3.76 -1.18 16.45
C ASN A 127 4.13 -1.63 15.04
N LEU A 128 3.42 -2.64 14.56
CA LEU A 128 3.77 -3.30 13.30
C LEU A 128 3.47 -2.45 12.07
N HIS A 129 2.57 -1.45 12.16
CA HIS A 129 2.30 -0.56 11.03
C HIS A 129 3.52 0.23 10.58
N GLY A 130 4.47 0.55 11.49
CA GLY A 130 5.74 1.20 11.16
C GLY A 130 6.85 0.24 10.70
N MET A 131 6.51 -1.01 10.31
CA MET A 131 7.53 -2.03 9.98
C MET A 131 7.30 -2.78 8.64
N PRO A 132 6.26 -2.54 7.84
CA PRO A 132 5.98 -3.39 6.68
C PRO A 132 7.12 -3.44 5.68
N ILE A 133 7.80 -2.33 5.45
CA ILE A 133 8.93 -2.27 4.50
C ILE A 133 10.09 -3.15 4.95
N SER A 134 10.49 -3.09 6.22
CA SER A 134 11.56 -3.95 6.72
C SER A 134 11.21 -5.43 6.55
N HIS A 135 9.95 -5.81 6.79
CA HIS A 135 9.48 -7.18 6.61
C HIS A 135 9.51 -7.62 5.14
N LEU A 136 9.05 -6.78 4.21
CA LEU A 136 9.09 -7.08 2.78
C LEU A 136 10.51 -7.20 2.25
N LEU A 137 11.45 -6.41 2.78
CA LEU A 137 12.88 -6.49 2.48
C LEU A 137 13.59 -7.67 3.16
N GLY A 138 12.92 -8.39 4.08
CA GLY A 138 13.46 -9.57 4.75
C GLY A 138 14.18 -9.32 6.08
N TYR A 139 14.01 -8.14 6.70
CA TYR A 139 14.70 -7.70 7.91
C TYR A 139 13.81 -7.57 9.16
N GLY A 140 12.58 -8.08 9.11
CA GLY A 140 11.64 -8.04 10.25
C GLY A 140 11.61 -9.32 11.07
N HIS A 141 10.49 -9.54 11.78
CA HIS A 141 10.21 -10.81 12.46
C HIS A 141 10.27 -11.98 11.47
N LYS A 142 11.02 -13.03 11.82
CA LYS A 142 11.20 -14.19 10.94
C LYS A 142 9.87 -14.85 10.53
N GLU A 143 8.91 -14.84 11.43
CA GLU A 143 7.57 -15.37 11.20
C GLU A 143 6.84 -14.60 10.09
N LEU A 144 7.05 -13.31 9.99
CA LEU A 144 6.39 -12.42 9.02
C LEU A 144 7.19 -12.27 7.72
N THR A 145 8.53 -12.27 7.79
CA THR A 145 9.36 -12.23 6.59
C THR A 145 9.25 -13.51 5.75
N SER A 146 8.85 -14.63 6.37
CA SER A 146 8.75 -15.95 5.70
C SER A 146 7.34 -16.30 5.18
N ILE A 147 6.41 -15.35 5.13
CA ILE A 147 5.06 -15.56 4.59
C ILE A 147 5.14 -16.07 3.15
N LEU A 148 4.54 -17.25 2.88
CA LEU A 148 4.52 -17.99 1.62
C LEU A 148 5.88 -18.34 1.01
N SER A 149 6.95 -17.63 1.35
CA SER A 149 8.31 -17.85 0.82
C SER A 149 9.35 -17.37 1.83
N ALA A 150 10.47 -18.07 1.93
CA ALA A 150 11.62 -17.64 2.74
C ALA A 150 12.46 -16.54 2.06
N LEU A 151 12.23 -16.26 0.79
CA LEU A 151 12.93 -15.21 0.06
C LEU A 151 12.37 -13.83 0.44
N PRO A 152 13.18 -12.76 0.42
CA PRO A 152 12.67 -11.40 0.49
C PRO A 152 11.60 -11.16 -0.57
N LYS A 153 10.59 -10.36 -0.24
CA LYS A 153 9.47 -10.08 -1.13
C LYS A 153 9.78 -8.94 -2.09
N LEU A 154 10.69 -8.07 -1.65
CA LEU A 154 11.06 -6.86 -2.36
C LEU A 154 12.59 -6.71 -2.32
N LYS A 155 13.17 -6.22 -3.40
CA LYS A 155 14.57 -5.80 -3.45
C LYS A 155 14.67 -4.29 -3.23
N PRO A 156 15.74 -3.79 -2.57
CA PRO A 156 15.91 -2.36 -2.32
C PRO A 156 15.85 -1.50 -3.59
N GLU A 157 16.47 -1.95 -4.68
CA GLU A 157 16.49 -1.25 -5.97
C GLU A 157 15.12 -1.18 -6.67
N ASN A 158 14.16 -2.03 -6.24
CA ASN A 158 12.79 -2.09 -6.75
C ASN A 158 11.81 -1.29 -5.88
N LEU A 159 12.29 -0.55 -4.89
CA LEU A 159 11.48 0.29 -3.99
C LEU A 159 11.80 1.75 -4.20
N VAL A 160 10.78 2.58 -4.26
CA VAL A 160 10.90 4.03 -4.23
C VAL A 160 9.83 4.63 -3.32
N PHE A 161 10.24 5.61 -2.51
CA PHE A 161 9.36 6.37 -1.62
C PHE A 161 9.04 7.74 -2.18
N PHE A 162 7.81 8.21 -1.93
CA PHE A 162 7.38 9.57 -2.17
C PHE A 162 6.65 10.15 -0.95
N GLY A 163 7.00 11.38 -0.56
CA GLY A 163 6.29 12.15 0.45
C GLY A 163 6.84 12.06 1.87
N ILE A 164 7.98 11.38 2.05
CA ILE A 164 8.57 11.15 3.37
C ILE A 164 8.93 12.47 4.06
N ARG A 165 8.42 12.68 5.30
CA ARG A 165 8.61 13.89 6.08
C ARG A 165 8.55 13.71 7.60
N SER A 166 8.23 12.49 8.07
CA SER A 166 8.21 12.12 9.49
C SER A 166 8.82 10.73 9.64
N PHE A 167 10.03 10.64 10.18
CA PHE A 167 10.79 9.39 10.29
C PHE A 167 11.80 9.49 11.41
N GLU A 168 12.30 8.36 11.84
CA GLU A 168 13.38 8.29 12.84
C GLU A 168 14.72 7.88 12.19
N LYS A 169 15.81 8.33 12.81
CA LYS A 169 17.16 8.11 12.28
C LYS A 169 17.49 6.64 11.99
N PRO A 170 17.07 5.64 12.81
CA PRO A 170 17.32 4.23 12.52
C PRO A 170 16.63 3.71 11.24
N GLU A 171 15.49 4.30 10.85
CA GLU A 171 14.80 3.97 9.60
C GLU A 171 15.55 4.53 8.40
N GLU A 172 15.89 5.82 8.46
CA GLU A 172 16.64 6.49 7.42
C GLU A 172 17.99 5.81 7.15
N ASP A 173 18.78 5.56 8.21
CA ASP A 173 20.08 4.89 8.11
C ASP A 173 19.96 3.50 7.50
N PHE A 174 18.90 2.78 7.86
CA PHE A 174 18.62 1.46 7.31
C PHE A 174 18.34 1.52 5.81
N LEU A 175 17.40 2.33 5.37
CA LEU A 175 17.03 2.45 3.95
C LEU A 175 18.18 3.01 3.10
N GLN A 176 18.92 4.01 3.61
CA GLN A 176 20.10 4.55 2.94
C GLN A 176 21.21 3.52 2.81
N SER A 177 21.44 2.68 3.84
CA SER A 177 22.44 1.61 3.79
C SER A 177 22.16 0.56 2.70
N LEU A 178 20.88 0.41 2.33
CA LEU A 178 20.43 -0.48 1.27
C LEU A 178 20.37 0.20 -0.11
N GLY A 179 20.58 1.50 -0.18
CA GLY A 179 20.50 2.28 -1.42
C GLY A 179 19.07 2.48 -1.94
N VAL A 180 18.06 2.44 -1.05
CA VAL A 180 16.67 2.70 -1.42
C VAL A 180 16.48 4.14 -1.85
N LYS A 181 15.75 4.38 -2.93
CA LYS A 181 15.47 5.71 -3.45
C LYS A 181 14.31 6.35 -2.67
N ILE A 182 14.55 7.55 -2.14
CA ILE A 182 13.58 8.28 -1.32
C ILE A 182 13.43 9.69 -1.86
N TYR A 183 12.20 10.06 -2.22
CA TYR A 183 11.81 11.44 -2.47
C TYR A 183 11.18 12.00 -1.19
N TYR A 184 11.98 12.75 -0.43
CA TYR A 184 11.49 13.50 0.73
C TYR A 184 10.52 14.58 0.28
N GLN A 185 9.60 14.96 1.15
CA GLN A 185 8.56 15.92 0.80
C GLN A 185 9.10 17.30 0.40
N ASP A 186 10.22 17.72 0.96
CA ASP A 186 10.89 18.99 0.61
C ASP A 186 11.53 18.98 -0.80
N MET A 187 11.71 17.80 -1.40
CA MET A 187 12.14 17.64 -2.80
C MET A 187 10.97 17.69 -3.79
N LEU A 188 9.72 17.68 -3.29
CA LEU A 188 8.50 17.60 -4.09
C LEU A 188 7.77 18.95 -4.10
N SER A 189 7.22 19.28 -5.25
CA SER A 189 6.30 20.40 -5.44
C SER A 189 5.16 19.99 -6.36
N ASP A 190 4.10 20.80 -6.42
CA ASP A 190 2.97 20.56 -7.32
C ASP A 190 3.39 20.50 -8.79
N GLU A 191 4.49 21.22 -9.16
CA GLU A 191 4.98 21.29 -10.53
C GLU A 191 5.84 20.08 -10.92
N ASN A 192 6.53 19.44 -9.98
CA ASN A 192 7.49 18.36 -10.30
C ASN A 192 7.01 16.97 -9.92
N PHE A 193 6.04 16.83 -9.02
CA PHE A 193 5.59 15.54 -8.49
C PHE A 193 5.19 14.56 -9.60
N GLU A 194 4.32 15.01 -10.52
CA GLU A 194 3.83 14.16 -11.61
C GLU A 194 4.99 13.62 -12.47
N ALA A 195 5.90 14.50 -12.87
CA ALA A 195 7.02 14.11 -13.73
C ALA A 195 7.93 13.08 -13.04
N LEU A 196 8.29 13.32 -11.78
CA LEU A 196 9.13 12.41 -10.99
C LEU A 196 8.44 11.07 -10.74
N PHE A 197 7.15 11.09 -10.42
CA PHE A 197 6.37 9.89 -10.20
C PHE A 197 6.29 9.00 -11.45
N LEU A 198 5.97 9.60 -12.60
CA LEU A 198 5.86 8.87 -13.86
C LEU A 198 7.23 8.38 -14.36
N GLU A 199 8.30 9.15 -14.13
CA GLU A 199 9.68 8.71 -14.42
C GLU A 199 10.04 7.45 -13.62
N GLU A 200 9.80 7.45 -12.30
CA GLU A 200 10.10 6.31 -11.46
C GLU A 200 9.21 5.10 -11.76
N TYR A 201 7.93 5.32 -12.02
CA TYR A 201 7.04 4.25 -12.45
C TYR A 201 7.55 3.56 -13.73
N ASN A 202 7.94 4.33 -14.73
CA ASN A 202 8.49 3.81 -15.99
C ASN A 202 9.84 3.10 -15.78
N ARG A 203 10.72 3.66 -14.94
CA ARG A 203 12.00 3.03 -14.58
C ARG A 203 11.78 1.66 -13.93
N LEU A 204 10.90 1.60 -12.93
CA LEU A 204 10.57 0.35 -12.23
C LEU A 204 9.89 -0.66 -13.15
N ALA A 205 9.01 -0.19 -14.05
CA ALA A 205 8.35 -1.05 -15.04
C ALA A 205 9.37 -1.70 -16.00
N LEU A 206 10.36 -0.95 -16.45
CA LEU A 206 11.46 -1.50 -17.28
C LEU A 206 12.30 -2.51 -16.49
N GLN A 207 12.63 -2.18 -15.25
CA GLN A 207 13.49 -3.01 -14.39
C GLN A 207 12.84 -4.35 -14.03
N THR A 208 11.51 -4.39 -13.81
CA THR A 208 10.78 -5.58 -13.37
C THR A 208 9.90 -6.22 -14.43
N ASN A 209 10.07 -5.86 -15.71
CA ASN A 209 9.26 -6.35 -16.83
C ASN A 209 7.74 -6.08 -16.62
N GLY A 210 7.41 -4.91 -16.06
CA GLY A 210 6.03 -4.47 -15.91
C GLY A 210 5.34 -4.97 -14.64
N ASN A 211 6.07 -5.23 -13.56
CA ASN A 211 5.50 -5.70 -12.29
C ASN A 211 5.55 -4.60 -11.21
N VAL A 212 4.86 -3.48 -11.42
CA VAL A 212 4.84 -2.33 -10.49
C VAL A 212 3.55 -2.36 -9.66
N GLY A 213 3.70 -2.35 -8.34
CA GLY A 213 2.62 -2.08 -7.40
C GLY A 213 2.71 -0.66 -6.86
N ILE A 214 1.60 -0.11 -6.41
CA ILE A 214 1.54 1.17 -5.70
C ILE A 214 0.88 0.93 -4.35
N SER A 215 1.54 1.33 -3.27
CA SER A 215 1.01 1.34 -1.90
C SER A 215 0.87 2.79 -1.45
N LEU A 216 -0.36 3.19 -1.16
CA LEU A 216 -0.73 4.51 -0.68
C LEU A 216 -1.12 4.43 0.79
N ASP A 217 -0.25 4.95 1.67
CA ASP A 217 -0.70 5.45 2.96
C ASP A 217 -1.44 6.76 2.75
N LEU A 218 -2.64 6.86 3.29
CA LEU A 218 -3.41 8.11 3.15
C LEU A 218 -2.75 9.29 3.84
N ASP A 219 -1.90 9.07 4.84
CA ASP A 219 -1.19 10.16 5.50
C ASP A 219 0.00 10.71 4.67
N GLY A 220 0.39 10.05 3.59
CA GLY A 220 1.28 10.60 2.58
C GLY A 220 0.71 11.86 1.92
N LEU A 221 -0.63 11.98 1.86
CA LEU A 221 -1.32 13.17 1.35
C LEU A 221 -1.42 14.28 2.40
N ASP A 222 -1.66 15.53 1.96
CA ASP A 222 -1.77 16.66 2.88
C ASP A 222 -3.08 16.55 3.71
N PRO A 223 -3.00 16.59 5.05
CA PRO A 223 -4.17 16.50 5.92
C PRO A 223 -5.14 17.68 5.79
N LYS A 224 -4.78 18.77 5.10
CA LYS A 224 -5.73 19.81 4.72
C LYS A 224 -6.87 19.27 3.85
N HIS A 225 -6.59 18.23 3.07
CA HIS A 225 -7.55 17.59 2.19
C HIS A 225 -7.99 16.22 2.74
N ILE A 226 -7.05 15.43 3.24
CA ILE A 226 -7.24 14.04 3.68
C ILE A 226 -6.80 13.92 5.13
N ALA A 227 -7.73 14.10 6.07
CA ALA A 227 -7.43 14.19 7.50
C ALA A 227 -7.79 12.93 8.31
N ALA A 228 -8.50 11.97 7.72
CA ALA A 228 -9.00 10.81 8.45
C ALA A 228 -7.95 9.67 8.53
N VAL A 229 -6.82 9.96 9.16
CA VAL A 229 -5.68 9.06 9.37
C VAL A 229 -5.21 9.10 10.81
N GLY A 230 -4.56 8.03 11.28
CA GLY A 230 -4.10 7.91 12.67
C GLY A 230 -2.92 8.82 13.01
N THR A 231 -2.06 9.13 12.05
CA THR A 231 -0.78 9.84 12.21
C THR A 231 -0.61 10.95 11.17
N PRO A 232 -1.50 11.96 11.13
CA PRO A 232 -1.45 13.01 10.12
C PRO A 232 -0.19 13.88 10.27
N VAL A 233 0.51 14.13 9.17
CA VAL A 233 1.68 15.03 9.11
C VAL A 233 1.39 16.14 8.09
N ALA A 234 1.57 17.39 8.49
CA ALA A 234 1.29 18.55 7.63
C ALA A 234 2.23 18.62 6.41
N ASN A 235 1.77 19.37 5.40
CA ASN A 235 2.51 19.65 4.17
C ASN A 235 2.83 18.38 3.37
N GLY A 236 1.86 17.49 3.20
CA GLY A 236 1.95 16.31 2.36
C GLY A 236 1.73 16.59 0.88
N ILE A 237 1.66 15.53 0.10
CA ILE A 237 1.36 15.60 -1.34
C ILE A 237 -0.07 16.14 -1.52
N ASP A 238 -0.26 17.12 -2.42
CA ASP A 238 -1.61 17.61 -2.76
C ASP A 238 -2.43 16.48 -3.37
N SER A 239 -3.58 16.21 -2.76
CA SER A 239 -4.43 15.08 -3.16
C SER A 239 -4.97 15.21 -4.59
N ARG A 240 -5.15 16.44 -5.10
CA ARG A 240 -5.60 16.68 -6.48
C ARG A 240 -4.49 16.35 -7.47
N ILE A 241 -3.25 16.78 -7.17
CA ILE A 241 -2.08 16.46 -8.00
C ILE A 241 -1.85 14.96 -8.04
N PHE A 242 -1.99 14.27 -6.90
CA PHE A 242 -1.90 12.81 -6.87
C PHE A 242 -2.98 12.16 -7.76
N LEU A 243 -4.24 12.58 -7.64
CA LEU A 243 -5.35 12.06 -8.46
C LEU A 243 -5.13 12.35 -9.97
N GLU A 244 -4.67 13.55 -10.32
CA GLU A 244 -4.33 13.91 -11.70
C GLU A 244 -3.19 13.04 -12.24
N THR A 245 -2.17 12.79 -11.44
CA THR A 245 -1.04 11.90 -11.79
C THR A 245 -1.54 10.47 -12.04
N MET A 246 -2.39 9.94 -11.16
CA MET A 246 -3.00 8.61 -11.33
C MET A 246 -3.89 8.54 -12.58
N ASN A 247 -4.56 9.64 -12.94
CA ASN A 247 -5.33 9.73 -14.18
C ASN A 247 -4.45 9.74 -15.45
N LYS A 248 -3.20 10.15 -15.36
CA LYS A 248 -2.24 10.12 -16.48
C LYS A 248 -1.43 8.83 -16.55
N LEU A 249 -1.35 8.08 -15.45
CA LEU A 249 -0.57 6.85 -15.36
C LEU A 249 -0.99 5.84 -16.43
N ASP A 250 -0.02 5.28 -17.18
CA ASP A 250 -0.25 4.09 -18.00
C ASP A 250 -0.37 2.86 -17.10
N THR A 251 -1.57 2.29 -17.01
CA THR A 251 -1.83 1.16 -16.10
C THR A 251 -1.36 -0.19 -16.64
N LYS A 252 -0.76 -0.25 -17.81
CA LYS A 252 -0.28 -1.49 -18.45
C LYS A 252 0.71 -2.27 -17.56
N HIS A 253 1.52 -1.57 -16.80
CA HIS A 253 2.54 -2.15 -15.92
C HIS A 253 2.14 -2.17 -14.44
N LEU A 254 0.95 -1.70 -14.13
CA LEU A 254 0.40 -1.70 -12.77
C LEU A 254 -0.24 -3.05 -12.48
N ILE A 255 0.29 -3.76 -11.48
CA ILE A 255 -0.17 -5.10 -11.12
C ILE A 255 -1.01 -5.16 -9.84
N GLY A 256 -1.14 -4.06 -9.13
CA GLY A 256 -1.96 -3.93 -7.92
C GLY A 256 -1.87 -2.54 -7.33
N PHE A 257 -2.89 -2.16 -6.59
CA PHE A 257 -2.98 -0.89 -5.88
C PHE A 257 -3.48 -1.12 -4.46
N GLU A 258 -2.81 -0.52 -3.48
CA GLU A 258 -3.14 -0.63 -2.05
C GLU A 258 -3.43 0.74 -1.46
N ILE A 259 -4.42 0.81 -0.55
CA ILE A 259 -4.67 1.96 0.33
C ILE A 259 -4.65 1.47 1.78
N GLY A 260 -3.86 2.13 2.62
CA GLY A 260 -3.79 1.93 4.07
C GLY A 260 -4.17 3.18 4.88
N GLU A 261 -4.29 3.01 6.19
CA GLU A 261 -4.44 4.04 7.25
C GLU A 261 -5.72 4.89 7.19
N TYR A 262 -6.68 4.61 6.30
CA TYR A 262 -7.96 5.29 6.41
C TYR A 262 -8.68 4.90 7.71
N ASN A 263 -8.99 5.89 8.52
CA ASN A 263 -9.75 5.69 9.76
C ASN A 263 -11.15 6.33 9.66
N PRO A 264 -12.20 5.54 9.36
CA PRO A 264 -13.57 6.06 9.23
C PRO A 264 -14.07 6.78 10.47
N SER A 265 -13.59 6.46 11.67
CA SER A 265 -14.02 7.11 12.91
C SER A 265 -13.58 8.58 13.00
N LEU A 266 -12.57 8.96 12.23
CA LEU A 266 -12.02 10.32 12.15
C LEU A 266 -12.61 11.12 10.99
N ASP A 267 -13.29 10.48 10.03
CA ASP A 267 -13.81 11.11 8.80
C ASP A 267 -15.22 11.71 9.01
N LYS A 268 -15.29 12.76 9.81
CA LYS A 268 -16.56 13.36 10.24
C LYS A 268 -17.37 14.00 9.11
N ASP A 269 -16.68 14.50 8.08
CA ASP A 269 -17.28 15.18 6.94
C ASP A 269 -17.22 14.34 5.64
N HIS A 270 -16.78 13.08 5.76
CA HIS A 270 -16.66 12.11 4.68
C HIS A 270 -15.77 12.54 3.50
N ARG A 271 -14.90 13.54 3.67
CA ARG A 271 -14.01 13.99 2.60
C ARG A 271 -12.98 12.96 2.20
N SER A 272 -12.38 12.27 3.18
CA SER A 272 -11.39 11.24 2.90
C SER A 272 -12.01 10.04 2.19
N MET A 273 -13.21 9.60 2.61
CA MET A 273 -13.97 8.55 1.92
C MET A 273 -14.30 8.96 0.48
N HIS A 274 -14.80 10.18 0.30
CA HIS A 274 -15.17 10.68 -1.03
C HIS A 274 -13.97 10.67 -1.98
N TYR A 275 -12.85 11.20 -1.54
CA TYR A 275 -11.59 11.19 -2.30
C TYR A 275 -11.14 9.78 -2.68
N MET A 276 -11.11 8.84 -1.71
CA MET A 276 -10.73 7.46 -2.00
C MET A 276 -11.64 6.80 -3.02
N LEU A 277 -12.95 7.02 -2.92
CA LEU A 277 -13.90 6.48 -3.90
C LEU A 277 -13.69 7.09 -5.29
N GLU A 278 -13.37 8.39 -5.38
CA GLU A 278 -13.04 9.04 -6.64
C GLU A 278 -11.76 8.44 -7.24
N LEU A 279 -10.69 8.32 -6.46
CA LEU A 279 -9.43 7.71 -6.87
C LEU A 279 -9.60 6.27 -7.35
N LEU A 280 -10.32 5.45 -6.56
CA LEU A 280 -10.55 4.05 -6.91
C LEU A 280 -11.43 3.89 -8.16
N LYS A 281 -12.47 4.72 -8.32
CA LYS A 281 -13.32 4.72 -9.52
C LYS A 281 -12.54 5.09 -10.77
N ALA A 282 -11.70 6.12 -10.68
CA ALA A 282 -10.82 6.54 -11.78
C ALA A 282 -9.85 5.42 -12.17
N LEU A 283 -9.19 4.79 -11.19
CA LEU A 283 -8.29 3.66 -11.42
C LEU A 283 -9.01 2.46 -12.05
N ILE A 284 -10.17 2.06 -11.49
CA ILE A 284 -10.99 0.94 -12.00
C ILE A 284 -11.40 1.18 -13.46
N ALA A 285 -11.79 2.40 -13.80
CA ALA A 285 -12.15 2.74 -15.19
C ALA A 285 -10.95 2.53 -16.13
N LYS A 286 -9.75 2.95 -15.72
CA LYS A 286 -8.53 2.80 -16.55
C LYS A 286 -8.11 1.35 -16.74
N VAL A 287 -8.01 0.56 -15.66
CA VAL A 287 -7.55 -0.84 -15.75
C VAL A 287 -8.55 -1.75 -16.46
N ARG A 288 -9.83 -1.42 -16.47
CA ARG A 288 -10.85 -2.20 -17.21
C ARG A 288 -10.72 -2.10 -18.71
N TYR A 289 -10.18 -1.00 -19.21
CA TYR A 289 -10.08 -0.69 -20.64
C TYR A 289 -8.63 -0.63 -21.14
N ALA A 290 -7.65 -1.02 -20.31
CA ALA A 290 -6.28 -1.19 -20.77
C ALA A 290 -6.22 -2.41 -21.72
N ASP A 291 -5.94 -2.16 -23.00
CA ASP A 291 -5.79 -3.18 -24.05
C ASP A 291 -4.40 -3.89 -23.95
#